data_81eb8ebf95fa21e2c9174d74a88a700e
#
_entry.id   81eb8ebf95fa21e2c9174d74a88a700e
#
_cell.length_a   1.000
_cell.length_b   1.000
_cell.length_c   1.000
_cell.angle_alpha   90.00
_cell.angle_beta   90.00
_cell.angle_gamma   90.00
#
_symmetry.space_group_name_H-M   'P 1'
#
loop_
_entity.id
_entity.type
_entity.pdbx_description
1 polymer ?
#
loop_
_entity_poly.entity_id
_entity_poly.type
_entity_poly.pdbx_seq_one_letter_code
_entity_poly.pdbx_strand_id
1 'polypeptide(L)'
;MQPAPNLVLVGPMGAGKSSIGRRLAARFGAVFVDLDHEIEVRTGATIPTIFECEGEAGFRARESAALADLLLREGLVIATGGGAVLDAGSRQRMRERGFVVYLQVSLERQLDRLARDRSRPLIAGDDREQVLRRLADERAPLYAGVADLCFDTDLLFPPQAATQLARQLQARWSRGPLDGFQESSTA
;
A
#
# COMPACT_ATOMS: atom_id res chain seq x y z
N MET A 1 -17.15 12.97 -5.59
CA MET A 1 -16.56 11.68 -5.16
C MET A 1 -15.87 11.08 -6.37
N GLN A 2 -14.64 10.58 -6.20
CA GLN A 2 -13.90 9.94 -7.27
C GLN A 2 -14.27 8.45 -7.31
N PRO A 3 -14.84 7.92 -8.40
CA PRO A 3 -15.11 6.50 -8.53
C PRO A 3 -13.80 5.75 -8.72
N ALA A 4 -13.61 4.68 -7.95
CA ALA A 4 -12.49 3.76 -8.15
C ALA A 4 -12.86 2.38 -7.58
N PRO A 5 -12.56 1.29 -8.29
CA PRO A 5 -12.95 -0.06 -7.87
C PRO A 5 -12.22 -0.55 -6.62
N ASN A 6 -11.04 -0.02 -6.35
CA ASN A 6 -10.17 -0.46 -5.25
C ASN A 6 -9.69 0.72 -4.39
N LEU A 7 -9.38 0.44 -3.13
CA LEU A 7 -8.67 1.35 -2.23
C LEU A 7 -7.23 0.86 -2.09
N VAL A 8 -6.26 1.71 -2.40
CA VAL A 8 -4.83 1.35 -2.32
C VAL A 8 -4.16 2.17 -1.23
N LEU A 9 -3.51 1.51 -0.28
CA LEU A 9 -2.77 2.17 0.80
C LEU A 9 -1.28 2.12 0.49
N VAL A 10 -0.67 3.27 0.29
CA VAL A 10 0.77 3.45 0.08
C VAL A 10 1.39 4.18 1.27
N GLY A 11 2.70 4.09 1.40
CA GLY A 11 3.45 4.78 2.46
C GLY A 11 4.56 3.93 3.02
N PRO A 12 5.40 4.51 3.88
CA PRO A 12 6.57 3.83 4.41
C PRO A 12 6.21 2.66 5.34
N MET A 13 7.20 1.84 5.66
CA MET A 13 7.05 0.82 6.70
C MET A 13 6.74 1.50 8.05
N GLY A 14 5.93 0.86 8.88
CA GLY A 14 5.48 1.46 10.15
C GLY A 14 4.32 2.47 10.04
N ALA A 15 3.88 2.85 8.84
CA ALA A 15 2.73 3.75 8.66
C ALA A 15 1.38 3.12 9.05
N GLY A 16 1.31 1.81 9.25
CA GLY A 16 0.10 1.13 9.70
C GLY A 16 -0.81 0.62 8.57
N LYS A 17 -0.33 0.53 7.33
CA LYS A 17 -1.11 0.12 6.15
C LYS A 17 -1.93 -1.15 6.37
N SER A 18 -1.32 -2.23 6.83
CA SER A 18 -2.01 -3.51 7.05
C SER A 18 -3.03 -3.43 8.18
N SER A 19 -2.70 -2.76 9.28
CA SER A 19 -3.59 -2.64 10.45
C SER A 19 -4.78 -1.73 10.18
N ILE A 20 -4.57 -0.62 9.47
CA ILE A 20 -5.62 0.32 9.07
C ILE A 20 -6.44 -0.29 7.93
N GLY A 21 -5.78 -0.90 6.94
CA GLY A 21 -6.42 -1.50 5.78
C GLY A 21 -7.43 -2.60 6.12
N ARG A 22 -7.10 -3.50 7.04
CA ARG A 22 -8.06 -4.53 7.52
C ARG A 22 -9.32 -3.93 8.12
N ARG A 23 -9.19 -2.85 8.89
CA ARG A 23 -10.33 -2.17 9.50
C ARG A 23 -11.18 -1.41 8.48
N LEU A 24 -10.53 -0.79 7.50
CA LEU A 24 -11.23 -0.14 6.39
C LEU A 24 -11.97 -1.17 5.54
N ALA A 25 -11.34 -2.29 5.21
CA ALA A 25 -11.97 -3.37 4.45
C ALA A 25 -13.22 -3.90 5.16
N ALA A 26 -13.14 -4.19 6.45
CA ALA A 26 -14.30 -4.61 7.25
C ALA A 26 -15.41 -3.55 7.24
N ARG A 27 -15.06 -2.26 7.35
CA ARG A 27 -16.03 -1.17 7.40
C ARG A 27 -16.74 -0.93 6.06
N PHE A 28 -16.02 -1.11 4.95
CA PHE A 28 -16.56 -0.90 3.60
C PHE A 28 -17.08 -2.18 2.94
N GLY A 29 -17.08 -3.33 3.63
CA GLY A 29 -17.47 -4.61 3.04
C GLY A 29 -16.58 -5.02 1.86
N ALA A 30 -15.29 -4.68 1.92
CA ALA A 30 -14.28 -4.99 0.91
C ALA A 30 -13.38 -6.14 1.35
N VAL A 31 -12.65 -6.73 0.42
CA VAL A 31 -11.65 -7.76 0.72
C VAL A 31 -10.31 -7.08 1.00
N PHE A 32 -9.70 -7.39 2.15
CA PHE A 32 -8.36 -6.91 2.48
C PHE A 32 -7.29 -7.81 1.85
N VAL A 33 -6.30 -7.20 1.21
CA VAL A 33 -5.12 -7.88 0.69
C VAL A 33 -3.85 -7.14 1.15
N ASP A 34 -2.93 -7.86 1.76
CA ASP A 34 -1.56 -7.40 2.02
C ASP A 34 -0.68 -7.91 0.88
N LEU A 35 -0.07 -6.99 0.13
CA LEU A 35 0.71 -7.34 -1.07
C LEU A 35 1.92 -8.20 -0.73
N ASP A 36 2.60 -7.92 0.39
CA ASP A 36 3.76 -8.70 0.82
C ASP A 36 3.33 -10.15 1.11
N HIS A 37 2.22 -10.34 1.83
CA HIS A 37 1.67 -11.66 2.10
C HIS A 37 1.20 -12.38 0.82
N GLU A 38 0.58 -11.67 -0.09
CA GLU A 38 0.13 -12.23 -1.39
C GLU A 38 1.32 -12.76 -2.20
N ILE A 39 2.48 -12.05 -2.18
CA ILE A 39 3.70 -12.51 -2.84
C ILE A 39 4.20 -13.81 -2.19
N GLU A 40 4.22 -13.88 -0.86
CA GLU A 40 4.64 -15.09 -0.14
C GLU A 40 3.74 -16.29 -0.46
N VAL A 41 2.41 -16.08 -0.50
CA VAL A 41 1.45 -17.13 -0.86
C VAL A 41 1.68 -17.61 -2.30
N ARG A 42 1.88 -16.71 -3.24
CA ARG A 42 2.12 -17.05 -4.67
C ARG A 42 3.42 -17.79 -4.90
N THR A 43 4.46 -17.44 -4.17
CA THR A 43 5.80 -18.01 -4.36
C THR A 43 6.07 -19.24 -3.50
N GLY A 44 5.33 -19.42 -2.42
CA GLY A 44 5.64 -20.41 -1.39
C GLY A 44 6.93 -20.13 -0.61
N ALA A 45 7.48 -18.91 -0.74
CA ALA A 45 8.72 -18.47 -0.10
C ALA A 45 8.51 -17.20 0.69
N THR A 46 9.25 -17.00 1.77
CA THR A 46 9.23 -15.75 2.54
C THR A 46 9.94 -14.62 1.78
N ILE A 47 9.57 -13.37 2.04
CA ILE A 47 10.23 -12.22 1.43
C ILE A 47 11.75 -12.24 1.64
N PRO A 48 12.29 -12.50 2.85
CA PRO A 48 13.74 -12.65 3.03
C PRO A 48 14.35 -13.69 2.08
N THR A 49 13.72 -14.85 1.93
CA THR A 49 14.19 -15.91 1.02
C THR A 49 14.21 -15.43 -0.43
N ILE A 50 13.19 -14.68 -0.87
CA ILE A 50 13.16 -14.12 -2.23
C ILE A 50 14.32 -13.13 -2.43
N PHE A 51 14.59 -12.27 -1.43
CA PHE A 51 15.71 -11.35 -1.49
C PHE A 51 17.07 -12.07 -1.53
N GLU A 52 17.24 -13.15 -0.78
CA GLU A 52 18.47 -13.98 -0.80
C GLU A 52 18.69 -14.66 -2.14
N CYS A 53 17.63 -15.22 -2.73
CA CYS A 53 17.73 -16.00 -3.98
C CYS A 53 17.75 -15.14 -5.24
N GLU A 54 16.97 -14.06 -5.29
CA GLU A 54 16.69 -13.29 -6.51
C GLU A 54 17.13 -11.82 -6.41
N GLY A 55 17.54 -11.38 -5.23
CA GLY A 55 17.88 -9.97 -4.95
C GLY A 55 16.68 -9.04 -4.96
N GLU A 56 16.94 -7.75 -4.79
CA GLU A 56 15.88 -6.75 -4.79
C GLU A 56 15.17 -6.66 -6.14
N ALA A 57 15.88 -6.77 -7.25
CA ALA A 57 15.30 -6.69 -8.59
C ALA A 57 14.27 -7.80 -8.83
N GLY A 58 14.56 -9.04 -8.45
CA GLY A 58 13.64 -10.17 -8.53
C GLY A 58 12.40 -9.96 -7.68
N PHE A 59 12.57 -9.50 -6.43
CA PHE A 59 11.44 -9.15 -5.56
C PHE A 59 10.56 -8.05 -6.20
N ARG A 60 11.14 -6.96 -6.74
CA ARG A 60 10.39 -5.87 -7.38
C ARG A 60 9.60 -6.33 -8.60
N ALA A 61 10.14 -7.24 -9.41
CA ALA A 61 9.41 -7.82 -10.51
C ALA A 61 8.16 -8.58 -10.04
N ARG A 62 8.30 -9.38 -8.97
CA ARG A 62 7.18 -10.10 -8.35
C ARG A 62 6.15 -9.16 -7.72
N GLU A 63 6.60 -8.13 -7.02
CA GLU A 63 5.76 -7.10 -6.40
C GLU A 63 4.91 -6.38 -7.46
N SER A 64 5.52 -5.94 -8.57
CA SER A 64 4.84 -5.27 -9.67
C SER A 64 3.83 -6.20 -10.36
N ALA A 65 4.17 -7.45 -10.63
CA ALA A 65 3.28 -8.44 -11.22
C ALA A 65 2.08 -8.76 -10.32
N ALA A 66 2.32 -9.03 -9.04
CA ALA A 66 1.25 -9.31 -8.08
C ALA A 66 0.30 -8.12 -7.91
N LEU A 67 0.83 -6.91 -7.83
CA LEU A 67 0.02 -5.69 -7.75
C LEU A 67 -0.82 -5.47 -9.02
N ALA A 68 -0.24 -5.70 -10.20
CA ALA A 68 -0.97 -5.59 -11.46
C ALA A 68 -2.18 -6.53 -11.50
N ASP A 69 -2.01 -7.80 -11.12
CA ASP A 69 -3.10 -8.77 -11.06
C ASP A 69 -4.18 -8.41 -10.04
N LEU A 70 -3.78 -7.92 -8.86
CA LEU A 70 -4.74 -7.47 -7.84
C LEU A 70 -5.56 -6.29 -8.33
N LEU A 71 -4.95 -5.35 -9.04
CA LEU A 71 -5.64 -4.16 -9.55
C LEU A 71 -6.61 -4.46 -10.71
N LEU A 72 -6.51 -5.62 -11.36
CA LEU A 72 -7.53 -6.08 -12.32
C LEU A 72 -8.83 -6.51 -11.61
N ARG A 73 -8.76 -6.87 -10.34
CA ARG A 73 -9.93 -7.21 -9.52
C ARG A 73 -10.59 -5.94 -8.99
N GLU A 74 -11.77 -6.10 -8.39
CA GLU A 74 -12.55 -5.01 -7.81
C GLU A 74 -12.93 -5.31 -6.36
N GLY A 75 -13.20 -4.26 -5.61
CA GLY A 75 -13.64 -4.38 -4.24
C GLY A 75 -12.56 -4.71 -3.23
N LEU A 76 -11.31 -4.39 -3.54
CA LEU A 76 -10.18 -4.64 -2.67
C LEU A 76 -9.77 -3.39 -1.87
N VAL A 77 -9.26 -3.65 -0.66
CA VAL A 77 -8.39 -2.73 0.08
C VAL A 77 -7.00 -3.35 0.08
N ILE A 78 -6.08 -2.75 -0.67
CA ILE A 78 -4.72 -3.27 -0.88
C ILE A 78 -3.74 -2.47 -0.03
N ALA A 79 -3.03 -3.15 0.88
CA ALA A 79 -1.86 -2.59 1.56
C ALA A 79 -0.61 -2.96 0.77
N THR A 80 0.10 -1.97 0.22
CA THR A 80 1.30 -2.20 -0.59
C THR A 80 2.56 -2.34 0.26
N GLY A 81 3.62 -2.95 -0.29
CA GLY A 81 4.98 -2.79 0.22
C GLY A 81 5.45 -1.33 0.11
N GLY A 82 6.41 -0.93 0.96
CA GLY A 82 6.91 0.45 0.94
C GLY A 82 7.67 0.81 -0.34
N GLY A 83 8.09 -0.16 -1.13
CA GLY A 83 8.79 0.05 -2.41
C GLY A 83 7.92 -0.05 -3.65
N ALA A 84 6.64 -0.40 -3.53
CA ALA A 84 5.75 -0.59 -4.66
C ALA A 84 5.58 0.67 -5.55
N VAL A 85 5.85 1.86 -4.99
CA VAL A 85 5.82 3.13 -5.72
C VAL A 85 7.09 3.42 -6.53
N LEU A 86 8.14 2.60 -6.42
CA LEU A 86 9.37 2.79 -7.20
C LEU A 86 9.14 2.49 -8.69
N ASP A 87 8.32 1.48 -9.00
CA ASP A 87 7.97 1.15 -10.37
C ASP A 87 6.93 2.12 -10.95
N ALA A 88 7.26 2.75 -12.08
CA ALA A 88 6.38 3.72 -12.74
C ALA A 88 5.09 3.09 -13.26
N GLY A 89 5.15 1.85 -13.75
CA GLY A 89 3.98 1.11 -14.21
C GLY A 89 3.02 0.79 -13.07
N SER A 90 3.55 0.43 -11.90
CA SER A 90 2.75 0.24 -10.69
C SER A 90 2.04 1.52 -10.25
N ARG A 91 2.74 2.67 -10.26
CA ARG A 91 2.11 3.97 -9.95
C ARG A 91 0.99 4.32 -10.93
N GLN A 92 1.19 4.07 -12.21
CA GLN A 92 0.16 4.30 -13.23
C GLN A 92 -1.07 3.43 -12.97
N ARG A 93 -0.89 2.12 -12.80
CA ARG A 93 -2.00 1.18 -12.53
C ARG A 93 -2.76 1.51 -11.24
N MET A 94 -2.03 1.93 -10.17
CA MET A 94 -2.67 2.38 -8.94
C MET A 94 -3.60 3.57 -9.18
N ARG A 95 -3.20 4.57 -9.99
CA ARG A 95 -4.05 5.71 -10.33
C ARG A 95 -5.24 5.35 -11.20
N GLU A 96 -5.06 4.41 -12.13
CA GLU A 96 -6.12 3.99 -13.07
C GLU A 96 -7.18 3.12 -12.41
N ARG A 97 -6.80 2.31 -11.40
CA ARG A 97 -7.63 1.26 -10.85
C ARG A 97 -7.89 1.37 -9.35
N GLY A 98 -7.41 2.43 -8.71
CA GLY A 98 -7.54 2.60 -7.27
C GLY A 98 -7.73 4.04 -6.84
N PHE A 99 -8.39 4.23 -5.69
CA PHE A 99 -8.27 5.45 -4.91
C PHE A 99 -7.06 5.28 -3.99
N VAL A 100 -6.03 6.10 -4.18
CA VAL A 100 -4.74 5.93 -3.52
C VAL A 100 -4.66 6.81 -2.27
N VAL A 101 -4.40 6.19 -1.12
CA VAL A 101 -4.17 6.90 0.14
C VAL A 101 -2.72 6.75 0.55
N TYR A 102 -2.03 7.87 0.70
CA TYR A 102 -0.72 7.92 1.31
C TYR A 102 -0.85 8.06 2.83
N LEU A 103 -0.50 7.00 3.56
CA LEU A 103 -0.38 7.02 5.01
C LEU A 103 0.98 7.60 5.39
N GLN A 104 0.98 8.83 5.89
CA GLN A 104 2.18 9.52 6.35
C GLN A 104 2.52 9.12 7.79
N VAL A 105 3.81 9.08 8.09
CA VAL A 105 4.35 8.86 9.42
C VAL A 105 5.73 9.52 9.51
N SER A 106 6.03 10.20 10.60
CA SER A 106 7.33 10.80 10.84
C SER A 106 8.41 9.74 11.05
N LEU A 107 9.67 10.12 10.82
CA LEU A 107 10.81 9.24 11.04
C LEU A 107 10.90 8.77 12.50
N GLU A 108 10.64 9.68 13.46
CA GLU A 108 10.63 9.37 14.88
C GLU A 108 9.61 8.26 15.21
N ARG A 109 8.38 8.41 14.69
CA ARG A 109 7.33 7.41 14.89
C ARG A 109 7.61 6.10 14.15
N GLN A 110 8.27 6.16 12.99
CA GLN A 110 8.73 4.94 12.33
C GLN A 110 9.73 4.17 13.19
N LEU A 111 10.72 4.85 13.73
CA LEU A 111 11.73 4.25 14.62
C LEU A 111 11.07 3.61 15.83
N ASP A 112 10.14 4.32 16.50
CA ASP A 112 9.40 3.77 17.64
C ASP A 112 8.59 2.52 17.28
N ARG A 113 7.82 2.57 16.19
CA ARG A 113 6.96 1.46 15.77
C ARG A 113 7.75 0.25 15.27
N LEU A 114 8.93 0.47 14.69
CA LEU A 114 9.80 -0.57 14.14
C LEU A 114 10.88 -1.02 15.12
N ALA A 115 10.98 -0.46 16.32
CA ALA A 115 12.04 -0.76 17.29
C ALA A 115 12.19 -2.26 17.58
N ARG A 116 11.09 -3.02 17.55
CA ARG A 116 11.06 -4.47 17.80
C ARG A 116 10.93 -5.32 16.54
N ASP A 117 10.77 -4.71 15.37
CA ASP A 117 10.62 -5.42 14.10
C ASP A 117 11.99 -5.79 13.53
N ARG A 118 12.28 -7.09 13.42
CA ARG A 118 13.49 -7.66 12.83
C ARG A 118 13.21 -8.42 11.53
N SER A 119 11.98 -8.43 11.06
CA SER A 119 11.56 -9.22 9.89
C SER A 119 11.86 -8.55 8.54
N ARG A 120 12.41 -7.32 8.55
CA ARG A 120 12.57 -6.52 7.33
C ARG A 120 14.02 -6.45 6.87
N PRO A 121 14.36 -7.05 5.69
CA PRO A 121 15.73 -7.12 5.19
C PRO A 121 16.41 -5.74 5.06
N LEU A 122 15.66 -4.72 4.61
CA LEU A 122 16.20 -3.38 4.34
C LEU A 122 16.63 -2.59 5.58
N ILE A 123 16.19 -2.98 6.79
CA ILE A 123 16.50 -2.28 8.05
C ILE A 123 17.09 -3.20 9.11
N ALA A 124 17.69 -4.30 8.69
CA ALA A 124 18.27 -5.31 9.61
C ALA A 124 19.60 -4.88 10.26
N GLY A 125 20.23 -3.79 9.80
CA GLY A 125 21.52 -3.30 10.30
C GLY A 125 21.43 -2.25 11.40
N ASP A 126 22.61 -1.84 11.91
CA ASP A 126 22.76 -0.86 13.00
C ASP A 126 22.41 0.58 12.58
N ASP A 127 22.51 0.92 11.28
CA ASP A 127 22.22 2.25 10.73
C ASP A 127 20.76 2.47 10.35
N ARG A 128 19.83 1.88 11.11
CA ARG A 128 18.38 1.89 10.82
C ARG A 128 17.82 3.29 10.57
N GLU A 129 18.21 4.27 11.37
CA GLU A 129 17.72 5.66 11.21
C GLU A 129 18.18 6.25 9.88
N GLN A 130 19.44 6.10 9.52
CA GLN A 130 19.98 6.61 8.27
C GLN A 130 19.31 5.95 7.06
N VAL A 131 19.08 4.65 7.12
CA VAL A 131 18.36 3.91 6.06
C VAL A 131 16.94 4.42 5.93
N LEU A 132 16.19 4.57 7.02
CA LEU A 132 14.81 5.08 6.99
C LEU A 132 14.74 6.51 6.46
N ARG A 133 15.68 7.38 6.84
CA ARG A 133 15.77 8.76 6.33
C ARG A 133 16.00 8.76 4.82
N ARG A 134 16.97 8.01 4.32
CA ARG A 134 17.22 7.88 2.87
C ARG A 134 16.00 7.37 2.12
N LEU A 135 15.33 6.33 2.64
CA LEU A 135 14.11 5.78 2.03
C LEU A 135 12.95 6.78 2.05
N ALA A 136 12.86 7.62 3.09
CA ALA A 136 11.86 8.68 3.16
C ALA A 136 12.12 9.74 2.09
N ASP A 137 13.35 10.24 1.97
CA ASP A 137 13.73 11.25 0.98
C ASP A 137 13.48 10.77 -0.45
N GLU A 138 13.83 9.51 -0.74
CA GLU A 138 13.61 8.90 -2.05
C GLU A 138 12.12 8.70 -2.39
N ARG A 139 11.32 8.23 -1.42
CA ARG A 139 9.98 7.69 -1.69
C ARG A 139 8.84 8.64 -1.35
N ALA A 140 9.02 9.61 -0.44
CA ALA A 140 7.96 10.53 -0.07
C ALA A 140 7.39 11.31 -1.27
N PRO A 141 8.20 11.82 -2.23
CA PRO A 141 7.68 12.45 -3.43
C PRO A 141 6.85 11.49 -4.31
N LEU A 142 7.24 10.22 -4.37
CA LEU A 142 6.53 9.20 -5.15
C LEU A 142 5.18 8.83 -4.51
N TYR A 143 5.14 8.69 -3.17
CA TYR A 143 3.88 8.49 -2.45
C TYR A 143 2.93 9.67 -2.65
N ALA A 144 3.42 10.89 -2.43
CA ALA A 144 2.62 12.11 -2.60
C ALA A 144 2.14 12.27 -4.06
N GLY A 145 3.02 11.96 -5.01
CA GLY A 145 2.72 12.09 -6.44
C GLY A 145 1.68 11.11 -6.96
N VAL A 146 1.44 9.96 -6.30
CA VAL A 146 0.44 8.96 -6.72
C VAL A 146 -0.87 9.09 -5.92
N ALA A 147 -0.86 9.78 -4.78
CA ALA A 147 -1.96 9.79 -3.83
C ALA A 147 -3.11 10.73 -4.22
N ASP A 148 -4.34 10.26 -4.05
CA ASP A 148 -5.57 11.07 -4.08
C ASP A 148 -5.85 11.72 -2.71
N LEU A 149 -5.33 11.10 -1.64
CA LEU A 149 -5.47 11.56 -0.27
C LEU A 149 -4.20 11.28 0.54
N CYS A 150 -3.65 12.31 1.20
CA CYS A 150 -2.62 12.17 2.22
C CYS A 150 -3.27 12.15 3.61
N PHE A 151 -2.85 11.19 4.45
CA PHE A 151 -3.40 11.01 5.79
C PHE A 151 -2.27 10.78 6.80
N ASP A 152 -2.18 11.67 7.79
CA ASP A 152 -1.19 11.59 8.86
C ASP A 152 -1.61 10.57 9.93
N THR A 153 -0.69 9.67 10.29
CA THR A 153 -0.91 8.61 11.29
C THR A 153 -0.11 8.79 12.57
N ASP A 154 0.65 9.86 12.72
CA ASP A 154 1.63 10.03 13.80
C ASP A 154 1.02 9.90 15.20
N LEU A 155 -0.05 10.63 15.44
CA LEU A 155 -0.69 10.71 16.75
C LEU A 155 -1.85 9.73 16.94
N LEU A 156 -2.07 8.83 15.97
CA LEU A 156 -3.23 7.96 15.97
C LEU A 156 -2.85 6.49 16.14
N PHE A 157 -3.58 5.81 17.02
CA PHE A 157 -3.60 4.35 17.03
C PHE A 157 -4.42 3.81 15.85
N PRO A 158 -4.13 2.60 15.35
CA PRO A 158 -4.79 2.05 14.16
C PRO A 158 -6.32 2.08 14.15
N PRO A 159 -7.05 1.85 15.25
CA PRO A 159 -8.50 1.97 15.28
C PRO A 159 -9.00 3.41 15.07
N GLN A 160 -8.32 4.38 15.69
CA GLN A 160 -8.66 5.80 15.54
C GLN A 160 -8.36 6.29 14.13
N ALA A 161 -7.18 5.95 13.60
CA ALA A 161 -6.77 6.25 12.23
C ALA A 161 -7.78 5.70 11.21
N ALA A 162 -8.18 4.43 11.35
CA ALA A 162 -9.16 3.81 10.46
C ALA A 162 -10.53 4.52 10.53
N THR A 163 -10.96 4.95 11.72
CA THR A 163 -12.25 5.66 11.88
C THR A 163 -12.22 7.04 11.24
N GLN A 164 -11.15 7.81 11.46
CA GLN A 164 -11.01 9.15 10.89
C GLN A 164 -10.84 9.09 9.36
N LEU A 165 -9.97 8.18 8.89
CA LEU A 165 -9.75 7.99 7.46
C LEU A 165 -11.04 7.52 6.75
N ALA A 166 -11.80 6.63 7.34
CA ALA A 166 -13.07 6.18 6.77
C ALA A 166 -14.07 7.33 6.56
N ARG A 167 -14.15 8.30 7.50
CA ARG A 167 -14.99 9.49 7.33
C ARG A 167 -14.55 10.35 6.15
N GLN A 168 -13.24 10.53 5.95
CA GLN A 168 -12.71 11.27 4.80
C GLN A 168 -12.96 10.54 3.49
N LEU A 169 -12.80 9.20 3.48
CA LEU A 169 -13.06 8.37 2.31
C LEU A 169 -14.53 8.40 1.89
N GLN A 170 -15.47 8.36 2.84
CA GLN A 170 -16.90 8.47 2.54
C GLN A 170 -17.29 9.75 1.79
N ALA A 171 -16.53 10.83 1.97
CA ALA A 171 -16.78 12.10 1.28
C ALA A 171 -16.03 12.22 -0.07
N ARG A 172 -14.99 11.42 -0.31
CA ARG A 172 -14.08 11.60 -1.45
C ARG A 172 -14.06 10.41 -2.42
N TRP A 173 -14.28 9.21 -1.93
CA TRP A 173 -14.21 7.97 -2.69
C TRP A 173 -15.59 7.30 -2.80
N SER A 174 -15.96 6.87 -4.00
CA SER A 174 -17.08 5.97 -4.21
C SER A 174 -16.57 4.66 -4.81
N ARG A 175 -17.00 3.56 -4.21
CA ARG A 175 -16.73 2.22 -4.76
C ARG A 175 -17.64 2.01 -5.96
N GLY A 176 -17.13 2.22 -7.15
CA GLY A 176 -17.85 2.04 -8.39
C GLY A 176 -16.92 1.57 -9.49
N PRO A 177 -17.46 0.92 -10.54
CA PRO A 177 -16.71 0.65 -11.75
C PRO A 177 -16.22 1.98 -12.33
N LEU A 178 -15.08 1.94 -13.01
CA LEU A 178 -14.64 3.08 -13.81
C LEU A 178 -15.67 3.31 -14.91
N ASP A 179 -16.24 4.52 -15.01
CA ASP A 179 -17.13 4.88 -16.09
C ASP A 179 -16.41 4.66 -17.43
N GLY A 180 -16.81 3.63 -18.18
CA GLY A 180 -16.22 3.34 -19.49
C GLY A 180 -16.39 1.93 -20.03
N PHE A 181 -16.84 0.97 -19.24
CA PHE A 181 -17.25 -0.33 -19.77
C PHE A 181 -18.78 -0.37 -19.90
N GLN A 182 -19.30 0.23 -20.96
CA GLN A 182 -20.60 -0.18 -21.48
C GLN A 182 -20.44 -1.59 -22.04
N GLU A 183 -20.97 -2.59 -21.36
CA GLU A 183 -21.30 -3.85 -22.00
C GLU A 183 -22.19 -3.53 -23.19
N SER A 184 -21.64 -3.70 -24.41
CA SER A 184 -22.44 -3.74 -25.61
C SER A 184 -23.31 -4.99 -25.50
N SER A 185 -24.49 -4.82 -24.91
CA SER A 185 -25.56 -5.83 -24.97
C SER A 185 -25.99 -5.91 -26.44
N THR A 186 -25.42 -6.88 -27.14
CA THR A 186 -25.93 -7.26 -28.46
C THR A 186 -27.14 -8.16 -28.22
N ALA A 187 -28.30 -7.60 -28.54
CA ALA A 187 -29.55 -8.34 -28.72
C ALA A 187 -29.44 -9.26 -29.93
#